data_029f4374dfdd4b9cab1a3074b06eab04
#
_entry.id   029f4374dfdd4b9cab1a3074b06eab04
#
_cell.length_a   1.000
_cell.length_b   1.000
_cell.length_c   1.000
_cell.angle_alpha   90.00
_cell.angle_beta   90.00
_cell.angle_gamma   90.00
#
_symmetry.space_group_name_H-M   'P 1'
#
loop_
_entity.id
_entity.type
_entity.pdbx_description
1 polymer ?
#
loop_
_entity_poly.entity_id
_entity_poly.type
_entity_poly.pdbx_seq_one_letter_code
_entity_poly.pdbx_strand_id
1 'polypeptide(L)'
;MKAGIPKEITKEESRVGATPKTVKRLLKQGFEVLIESGAGHSANYSDEAYKEAGATIIPDATALYKESDIILKVQPVTDTEIDLMHEGQVSLSYLSPGNNAEKLEKLAGKGVNAIAMDAIPRISRAQKMDVLSSMANIAGYRSVIEGANHFGRFLNGQITAAGKVEPAKVLVIGAGVAGLAAIGTAKSLGAIVRAFDTRMEVAEQIESMGAQFLSVEIDEDGSTSSGYSKVMSPEFIAAEMELFLEQAKEVDIIITTAQIPGRKAPELVLDYHVAAMKPGSVIVDLAASSGGNCTETRNGEIYTTSNGVTIIGKLDQLPAQASQLYGCLLYTSPSPRDKRQSRMPSSA
;
A
#
# COMPACT_ATOMS: atom_id res chain seq x y z
N MET A 1 20.36 7.48 22.55
CA MET A 1 20.11 7.85 21.14
C MET A 1 18.73 8.45 21.06
N LYS A 2 18.61 9.56 20.34
CA LYS A 2 17.36 10.30 20.14
C LYS A 2 16.73 9.92 18.80
N ALA A 3 15.50 9.44 18.82
CA ALA A 3 14.72 9.14 17.63
C ALA A 3 13.74 10.29 17.37
N GLY A 4 13.93 11.00 16.27
CA GLY A 4 13.10 12.11 15.84
C GLY A 4 12.04 11.68 14.83
N ILE A 5 10.81 12.11 15.05
CA ILE A 5 9.68 11.88 14.16
C ILE A 5 9.18 13.23 13.66
N PRO A 6 9.59 13.67 12.47
CA PRO A 6 9.12 14.91 11.88
C PRO A 6 7.70 14.79 11.37
N LYS A 7 7.07 15.94 11.16
CA LYS A 7 5.82 16.03 10.42
C LYS A 7 6.07 15.70 8.95
N GLU A 8 5.19 14.89 8.35
CA GLU A 8 5.22 14.66 6.91
C GLU A 8 4.76 15.92 6.16
N ILE A 9 5.59 16.35 5.22
CA ILE A 9 5.35 17.57 4.41
C ILE A 9 5.02 17.25 2.96
N THR A 10 5.10 15.97 2.56
CA THR A 10 4.70 15.53 1.23
C THR A 10 3.19 15.68 1.09
N LYS A 11 2.74 16.28 -0.01
CA LYS A 11 1.31 16.50 -0.30
C LYS A 11 0.53 15.18 -0.18
N GLU A 12 -0.60 15.23 0.51
CA GLU A 12 -1.52 14.10 0.73
C GLU A 12 -0.96 12.96 1.61
N GLU A 13 0.25 13.08 2.19
CA GLU A 13 0.70 12.14 3.20
C GLU A 13 0.10 12.50 4.56
N SER A 14 -0.70 11.59 5.08
CA SER A 14 -1.40 11.74 6.36
C SER A 14 -0.89 10.81 7.45
N ARG A 15 0.02 9.88 7.11
CA ARG A 15 0.65 8.96 8.05
C ARG A 15 1.75 9.67 8.83
N VAL A 16 2.22 9.02 9.90
CA VAL A 16 3.35 9.48 10.71
C VAL A 16 4.26 8.30 11.04
N GLY A 17 5.56 8.55 11.15
CA GLY A 17 6.59 7.50 11.35
C GLY A 17 6.46 6.73 12.68
N ALA A 18 5.83 7.32 13.70
CA ALA A 18 5.56 6.63 14.97
C ALA A 18 4.23 7.08 15.57
N THR A 19 3.54 6.18 16.26
CA THR A 19 2.33 6.47 17.03
C THR A 19 2.62 6.46 18.53
N PRO A 20 1.76 6.98 19.40
CA PRO A 20 1.94 6.89 20.86
C PRO A 20 2.22 5.47 21.35
N LYS A 21 1.62 4.45 20.71
CA LYS A 21 1.87 3.05 21.04
C LYS A 21 3.28 2.59 20.66
N THR A 22 3.79 3.02 19.51
CA THR A 22 5.16 2.67 19.07
C THR A 22 6.22 3.47 19.80
N VAL A 23 5.93 4.72 20.20
CA VAL A 23 6.77 5.52 21.10
C VAL A 23 7.08 4.75 22.40
N LYS A 24 6.05 4.20 23.08
CA LYS A 24 6.26 3.39 24.28
C LYS A 24 7.19 2.19 24.07
N ARG A 25 7.26 1.65 22.85
CA ARG A 25 8.17 0.55 22.51
C ARG A 25 9.60 1.04 22.30
N LEU A 26 9.76 2.18 21.59
CA LEU A 26 11.08 2.81 21.40
C LEU A 26 11.72 3.19 22.74
N LEU A 27 10.94 3.77 23.65
CA LEU A 27 11.38 4.10 25.02
C LEU A 27 11.87 2.87 25.79
N LYS A 28 11.14 1.73 25.67
CA LYS A 28 11.56 0.46 26.28
C LYS A 28 12.88 -0.07 25.75
N GLN A 29 13.28 0.33 24.54
CA GLN A 29 14.57 -0.03 23.95
C GLN A 29 15.69 0.96 24.33
N GLY A 30 15.36 1.99 25.11
CA GLY A 30 16.32 2.99 25.56
C GLY A 30 16.55 4.14 24.62
N PHE A 31 15.64 4.37 23.65
CA PHE A 31 15.62 5.61 22.88
C PHE A 31 14.94 6.71 23.67
N GLU A 32 15.41 7.92 23.52
CA GLU A 32 14.65 9.16 23.76
C GLU A 32 13.85 9.43 22.47
N VAL A 33 12.59 9.82 22.60
CA VAL A 33 11.73 10.02 21.43
C VAL A 33 11.31 11.48 21.35
N LEU A 34 11.61 12.10 20.22
CA LEU A 34 11.29 13.49 19.89
C LEU A 34 10.22 13.49 18.80
N ILE A 35 9.14 14.25 18.99
CA ILE A 35 8.05 14.39 18.02
C ILE A 35 7.94 15.87 17.64
N GLU A 36 7.95 16.18 16.35
CA GLU A 36 7.61 17.52 15.90
C GLU A 36 6.16 17.84 16.21
N SER A 37 5.90 19.03 16.73
CA SER A 37 4.55 19.47 17.08
C SER A 37 3.58 19.33 15.89
N GLY A 38 2.46 18.66 16.13
CA GLY A 38 1.45 18.38 15.12
C GLY A 38 1.79 17.27 14.13
N ALA A 39 2.91 16.53 14.29
CA ALA A 39 3.32 15.47 13.37
C ALA A 39 2.26 14.36 13.23
N GLY A 40 1.55 14.02 14.32
CA GLY A 40 0.53 12.98 14.33
C GLY A 40 -0.87 13.44 13.97
N HIS A 41 -1.10 14.75 13.79
CA HIS A 41 -2.45 15.31 13.71
C HIS A 41 -3.29 14.72 12.57
N SER A 42 -2.71 14.58 11.37
CA SER A 42 -3.41 13.99 10.21
C SER A 42 -3.73 12.49 10.38
N ALA A 43 -3.05 11.81 11.31
CA ALA A 43 -3.31 10.43 11.69
C ALA A 43 -4.15 10.29 12.98
N ASN A 44 -4.77 11.38 13.45
CA ASN A 44 -5.58 11.47 14.67
C ASN A 44 -4.79 11.19 15.97
N TYR A 45 -3.53 11.58 16.02
CA TYR A 45 -2.71 11.54 17.24
C TYR A 45 -2.32 12.95 17.67
N SER A 46 -2.77 13.38 18.85
CA SER A 46 -2.45 14.70 19.39
C SER A 46 -1.07 14.74 20.05
N ASP A 47 -0.51 15.94 20.20
CA ASP A 47 0.75 16.14 20.92
C ASP A 47 0.65 15.68 22.39
N GLU A 48 -0.53 15.83 23.01
CA GLU A 48 -0.81 15.36 24.37
C GLU A 48 -0.70 13.84 24.45
N ALA A 49 -1.25 13.11 23.49
CA ALA A 49 -1.16 11.65 23.46
C ALA A 49 0.31 11.17 23.33
N TYR A 50 1.15 11.91 22.61
CA TYR A 50 2.59 11.62 22.54
C TYR A 50 3.31 11.93 23.86
N LYS A 51 2.99 13.06 24.52
CA LYS A 51 3.51 13.39 25.86
C LYS A 51 3.15 12.33 26.89
N GLU A 52 1.89 11.89 26.91
CA GLU A 52 1.43 10.81 27.79
C GLU A 52 2.13 9.46 27.49
N ALA A 53 2.54 9.25 26.25
CA ALA A 53 3.34 8.10 25.87
C ALA A 53 4.81 8.19 26.31
N GLY A 54 5.27 9.39 26.73
CA GLY A 54 6.62 9.67 27.19
C GLY A 54 7.53 10.32 26.16
N ALA A 55 7.01 10.82 25.03
CA ALA A 55 7.79 11.58 24.05
C ALA A 55 7.95 13.04 24.46
N THR A 56 9.00 13.66 23.96
CA THR A 56 9.21 15.11 24.03
C THR A 56 8.71 15.76 22.75
N ILE A 57 7.87 16.81 22.88
CA ILE A 57 7.40 17.57 21.72
C ILE A 57 8.40 18.68 21.40
N ILE A 58 8.83 18.71 20.14
CA ILE A 58 9.76 19.70 19.58
C ILE A 58 8.98 20.67 18.70
N PRO A 59 9.24 21.98 18.78
CA PRO A 59 8.38 22.98 18.13
C PRO A 59 8.42 22.94 16.60
N ASP A 60 9.54 22.59 16.00
CA ASP A 60 9.74 22.66 14.55
C ASP A 60 10.75 21.61 14.03
N ALA A 61 10.78 21.43 12.72
CA ALA A 61 11.67 20.48 12.06
C ALA A 61 13.17 20.83 12.31
N THR A 62 13.55 22.10 12.30
CA THR A 62 14.96 22.52 12.46
C THR A 62 15.52 22.03 13.79
N ALA A 63 14.79 22.27 14.88
CA ALA A 63 15.19 21.81 16.20
C ALA A 63 15.19 20.28 16.27
N LEU A 64 14.16 19.61 15.68
CA LEU A 64 14.06 18.16 15.68
C LEU A 64 15.24 17.50 14.96
N TYR A 65 15.55 17.90 13.72
CA TYR A 65 16.65 17.31 12.95
C TYR A 65 18.00 17.54 13.63
N LYS A 66 18.21 18.72 14.22
CA LYS A 66 19.44 19.06 14.95
C LYS A 66 19.67 18.18 16.18
N GLU A 67 18.59 17.81 16.89
CA GLU A 67 18.70 17.06 18.15
C GLU A 67 18.64 15.54 17.98
N SER A 68 18.24 15.04 16.82
CA SER A 68 17.98 13.63 16.59
C SER A 68 19.20 12.89 16.06
N ASP A 69 19.46 11.69 16.57
CA ASP A 69 20.43 10.75 16.00
C ASP A 69 19.82 9.93 14.84
N ILE A 70 18.52 9.64 14.95
CA ILE A 70 17.78 8.83 13.99
C ILE A 70 16.49 9.56 13.62
N ILE A 71 16.17 9.63 12.34
CA ILE A 71 14.92 10.18 11.81
C ILE A 71 14.04 9.03 11.34
N LEU A 72 12.81 8.99 11.82
CA LEU A 72 11.78 8.00 11.43
C LEU A 72 10.69 8.71 10.63
N LYS A 73 10.64 8.48 9.34
CA LYS A 73 9.66 9.04 8.39
C LYS A 73 8.93 7.97 7.61
N VAL A 74 7.82 8.35 7.00
CA VAL A 74 7.11 7.54 6.00
C VAL A 74 7.66 7.81 4.61
N GLN A 75 7.52 9.04 4.12
CA GLN A 75 7.97 9.44 2.79
C GLN A 75 9.47 9.73 2.74
N PRO A 76 10.09 9.68 1.57
CA PRO A 76 11.48 10.10 1.40
C PRO A 76 11.69 11.52 1.94
N VAL A 77 12.83 11.74 2.57
CA VAL A 77 13.21 13.11 2.97
C VAL A 77 13.26 14.02 1.75
N THR A 78 12.77 15.25 1.90
CA THR A 78 12.83 16.28 0.87
C THR A 78 14.20 16.96 0.86
N ASP A 79 14.52 17.73 -0.19
CA ASP A 79 15.79 18.45 -0.26
C ASP A 79 15.94 19.42 0.93
N THR A 80 14.87 20.11 1.32
CA THR A 80 14.87 21.00 2.48
C THR A 80 15.11 20.27 3.79
N GLU A 81 14.62 19.06 3.94
CA GLU A 81 14.88 18.22 5.11
C GLU A 81 16.33 17.69 5.11
N ILE A 82 16.87 17.33 3.93
CA ILE A 82 18.27 16.92 3.79
C ILE A 82 19.19 18.06 4.23
N ASP A 83 18.85 19.33 3.94
CA ASP A 83 19.61 20.48 4.36
C ASP A 83 19.69 20.64 5.89
N LEU A 84 18.67 20.19 6.62
CA LEU A 84 18.64 20.19 8.09
C LEU A 84 19.40 19.01 8.71
N MET A 85 19.72 17.97 7.94
CA MET A 85 20.42 16.78 8.44
C MET A 85 21.90 17.05 8.66
N HIS A 86 22.53 16.27 9.52
CA HIS A 86 23.95 16.33 9.85
C HIS A 86 24.67 15.01 9.59
N GLU A 87 25.99 15.06 9.51
CA GLU A 87 26.86 13.89 9.32
C GLU A 87 26.63 12.84 10.42
N GLY A 88 26.60 11.57 10.03
CA GLY A 88 26.37 10.43 10.92
C GLY A 88 24.92 10.17 11.30
N GLN A 89 24.00 11.08 10.98
CA GLN A 89 22.57 10.89 11.25
C GLN A 89 22.01 9.70 10.44
N VAL A 90 21.06 8.97 11.03
CA VAL A 90 20.40 7.85 10.36
C VAL A 90 18.99 8.26 9.94
N SER A 91 18.59 7.93 8.70
CA SER A 91 17.22 8.11 8.20
C SER A 91 16.59 6.77 7.84
N LEU A 92 15.41 6.48 8.39
CA LEU A 92 14.59 5.33 8.01
C LEU A 92 13.29 5.84 7.39
N SER A 93 13.07 5.53 6.11
CA SER A 93 11.86 5.93 5.38
C SER A 93 11.69 5.08 4.11
N TYR A 94 10.62 5.29 3.36
CA TYR A 94 10.65 4.96 1.95
C TYR A 94 11.72 5.81 1.26
N LEU A 95 12.44 5.24 0.33
CA LEU A 95 13.44 5.98 -0.46
C LEU A 95 13.26 5.79 -1.96
N SER A 96 12.61 4.69 -2.40
CA SER A 96 12.47 4.31 -3.81
C SER A 96 13.80 4.45 -4.57
N PRO A 97 14.85 3.71 -4.19
CA PRO A 97 16.21 3.96 -4.67
C PRO A 97 16.34 4.01 -6.18
N GLY A 98 15.55 3.21 -6.91
CA GLY A 98 15.55 3.20 -8.38
C GLY A 98 15.06 4.49 -9.02
N ASN A 99 14.29 5.32 -8.31
CA ASN A 99 13.66 6.55 -8.83
C ASN A 99 14.26 7.81 -8.20
N ASN A 100 15.11 7.70 -7.18
CA ASN A 100 15.61 8.82 -6.40
C ASN A 100 17.15 8.84 -6.28
N ALA A 101 17.87 8.50 -7.36
CA ALA A 101 19.33 8.45 -7.36
C ALA A 101 19.99 9.76 -6.88
N GLU A 102 19.55 10.91 -7.41
CA GLU A 102 20.06 12.23 -7.00
C GLU A 102 19.88 12.51 -5.51
N LYS A 103 18.75 12.09 -4.94
CA LYS A 103 18.48 12.24 -3.50
C LYS A 103 19.42 11.38 -2.66
N LEU A 104 19.71 10.17 -3.11
CA LEU A 104 20.67 9.29 -2.44
C LEU A 104 22.09 9.86 -2.49
N GLU A 105 22.50 10.47 -3.60
CA GLU A 105 23.78 11.17 -3.71
C GLU A 105 23.87 12.35 -2.76
N LYS A 106 22.79 13.16 -2.62
CA LYS A 106 22.75 14.27 -1.65
C LYS A 106 22.88 13.77 -0.21
N LEU A 107 22.16 12.69 0.16
CA LEU A 107 22.27 12.08 1.49
C LEU A 107 23.68 11.57 1.75
N ALA A 108 24.29 10.88 0.79
CA ALA A 108 25.66 10.39 0.89
C ALA A 108 26.66 11.54 1.01
N GLY A 109 26.49 12.61 0.23
CA GLY A 109 27.32 13.82 0.30
C GLY A 109 27.25 14.55 1.66
N LYS A 110 26.14 14.40 2.38
CA LYS A 110 25.97 14.90 3.75
C LYS A 110 26.48 13.91 4.83
N GLY A 111 26.94 12.72 4.46
CA GLY A 111 27.34 11.68 5.40
C GLY A 111 26.19 11.07 6.19
N VAL A 112 24.96 11.10 5.64
CA VAL A 112 23.77 10.52 6.25
C VAL A 112 23.65 9.03 5.91
N ASN A 113 23.33 8.21 6.91
CA ASN A 113 23.09 6.78 6.74
C ASN A 113 21.60 6.55 6.43
N ALA A 114 21.25 6.33 5.17
CA ALA A 114 19.86 6.14 4.75
C ALA A 114 19.49 4.66 4.66
N ILE A 115 18.37 4.28 5.29
CA ILE A 115 17.81 2.93 5.26
C ILE A 115 16.48 2.97 4.52
N ALA A 116 16.44 2.34 3.33
CA ALA A 116 15.26 2.25 2.49
C ALA A 116 14.36 1.10 2.98
N MET A 117 13.24 1.43 3.62
CA MET A 117 12.27 0.45 4.11
C MET A 117 11.58 -0.31 2.96
N ASP A 118 11.44 0.31 1.82
CA ASP A 118 10.87 -0.25 0.59
C ASP A 118 11.86 -1.10 -0.24
N ALA A 119 13.14 -1.11 0.12
CA ALA A 119 14.17 -1.97 -0.48
C ALA A 119 14.49 -3.21 0.36
N ILE A 120 13.79 -3.43 1.47
CA ILE A 120 13.94 -4.63 2.28
C ILE A 120 13.50 -5.85 1.46
N PRO A 121 14.37 -6.90 1.32
CA PRO A 121 14.06 -8.03 0.47
C PRO A 121 12.87 -8.84 1.00
N ARG A 122 12.02 -9.33 0.09
CA ARG A 122 10.85 -10.16 0.41
C ARG A 122 11.25 -11.62 0.62
N ILE A 123 11.89 -11.89 1.74
CA ILE A 123 12.28 -13.22 2.19
C ILE A 123 11.68 -13.51 3.56
N SER A 124 11.48 -14.78 3.90
CA SER A 124 10.85 -15.19 5.17
C SER A 124 11.52 -14.57 6.41
N ARG A 125 12.85 -14.43 6.38
CA ARG A 125 13.61 -13.82 7.47
C ARG A 125 13.31 -12.33 7.65
N ALA A 126 13.00 -11.59 6.59
CA ALA A 126 12.72 -10.16 6.59
C ALA A 126 11.21 -9.83 6.66
N GLN A 127 10.33 -10.82 6.68
CA GLN A 127 8.88 -10.64 6.68
C GLN A 127 8.37 -9.70 7.77
N LYS A 128 9.03 -9.67 8.94
CA LYS A 128 8.69 -8.79 10.05
C LYS A 128 9.00 -7.30 9.80
N MET A 129 9.68 -6.99 8.71
CA MET A 129 10.06 -5.64 8.29
C MET A 129 9.44 -5.25 6.94
N ASP A 130 8.58 -6.10 6.37
CA ASP A 130 7.95 -5.89 5.06
C ASP A 130 6.85 -4.83 5.16
N VAL A 131 7.25 -3.57 4.97
CA VAL A 131 6.34 -2.43 4.96
C VAL A 131 5.44 -2.42 3.74
N LEU A 132 5.93 -2.89 2.58
CA LEU A 132 5.17 -2.89 1.34
C LEU A 132 3.97 -3.83 1.44
N SER A 133 4.16 -5.06 1.93
CA SER A 133 3.05 -5.99 2.14
C SER A 133 2.04 -5.48 3.17
N SER A 134 2.50 -4.87 4.27
CA SER A 134 1.60 -4.34 5.29
C SER A 134 0.75 -3.19 4.76
N MET A 135 1.33 -2.28 3.97
CA MET A 135 0.57 -1.19 3.35
C MET A 135 -0.32 -1.67 2.20
N ALA A 136 0.13 -2.65 1.43
CA ALA A 136 -0.67 -3.28 0.38
C ALA A 136 -1.95 -3.94 0.96
N ASN A 137 -1.86 -4.57 2.13
CA ASN A 137 -3.04 -5.13 2.81
C ASN A 137 -4.07 -4.04 3.14
N ILE A 138 -3.64 -2.91 3.68
CA ILE A 138 -4.52 -1.75 3.94
C ILE A 138 -5.13 -1.23 2.64
N ALA A 139 -4.34 -1.08 1.59
CA ALA A 139 -4.83 -0.59 0.30
C ALA A 139 -5.90 -1.52 -0.28
N GLY A 140 -5.69 -2.85 -0.23
CA GLY A 140 -6.68 -3.83 -0.66
C GLY A 140 -7.97 -3.77 0.14
N TYR A 141 -7.90 -3.67 1.47
CA TYR A 141 -9.09 -3.46 2.30
C TYR A 141 -9.81 -2.15 1.91
N ARG A 142 -9.08 -1.05 1.84
CA ARG A 142 -9.66 0.27 1.57
C ARG A 142 -10.26 0.37 0.17
N SER A 143 -9.69 -0.29 -0.83
CA SER A 143 -10.22 -0.29 -2.20
C SER A 143 -11.66 -0.80 -2.27
N VAL A 144 -11.98 -1.83 -1.49
CA VAL A 144 -13.35 -2.36 -1.42
C VAL A 144 -14.31 -1.38 -0.76
N ILE A 145 -13.87 -0.75 0.34
CA ILE A 145 -14.69 0.24 1.06
C ILE A 145 -14.98 1.46 0.18
N GLU A 146 -13.96 1.97 -0.54
CA GLU A 146 -14.15 3.07 -1.48
C GLU A 146 -15.02 2.67 -2.68
N GLY A 147 -14.77 1.49 -3.24
CA GLY A 147 -15.62 0.95 -4.31
C GLY A 147 -17.09 0.87 -3.87
N ALA A 148 -17.35 0.33 -2.67
CA ALA A 148 -18.68 0.23 -2.11
C ALA A 148 -19.34 1.60 -1.86
N ASN A 149 -18.55 2.58 -1.37
CA ASN A 149 -19.04 3.94 -1.09
C ASN A 149 -19.52 4.66 -2.35
N HIS A 150 -18.89 4.38 -3.50
CA HIS A 150 -19.23 5.04 -4.78
C HIS A 150 -20.16 4.20 -5.66
N PHE A 151 -20.41 2.94 -5.35
CA PHE A 151 -21.23 2.04 -6.16
C PHE A 151 -22.73 2.36 -6.10
N GLY A 152 -23.22 2.92 -4.99
CA GLY A 152 -24.62 3.31 -4.84
C GLY A 152 -25.63 2.17 -4.73
N ARG A 153 -25.19 0.90 -4.60
CA ARG A 153 -26.01 -0.30 -4.41
C ARG A 153 -25.46 -1.18 -3.29
N PHE A 154 -26.26 -2.17 -2.87
CA PHE A 154 -25.81 -3.16 -1.88
C PHE A 154 -24.69 -4.05 -2.44
N LEU A 155 -23.71 -4.39 -1.60
CA LEU A 155 -22.72 -5.39 -1.95
C LEU A 155 -23.26 -6.82 -1.71
N ASN A 156 -23.98 -7.02 -0.60
CA ASN A 156 -24.61 -8.32 -0.29
C ASN A 156 -26.02 -8.42 -0.87
N GLY A 157 -26.49 -9.63 -1.06
CA GLY A 157 -27.88 -9.87 -1.39
C GLY A 157 -28.81 -9.44 -0.27
N GLN A 158 -29.99 -8.89 -0.61
CA GLN A 158 -31.01 -8.45 0.33
C GLN A 158 -32.36 -9.04 -0.03
N ILE A 159 -33.21 -9.23 0.99
CA ILE A 159 -34.61 -9.54 0.83
C ILE A 159 -35.39 -8.42 1.53
N THR A 160 -36.22 -7.73 0.78
CA THR A 160 -37.02 -6.60 1.29
C THR A 160 -38.49 -6.81 0.93
N ALA A 161 -39.37 -5.95 1.45
CA ALA A 161 -40.78 -5.93 1.03
C ALA A 161 -40.95 -5.64 -0.47
N ALA A 162 -39.97 -4.98 -1.10
CA ALA A 162 -39.94 -4.71 -2.55
C ALA A 162 -39.36 -5.89 -3.38
N GLY A 163 -38.96 -6.99 -2.74
CA GLY A 163 -38.41 -8.17 -3.39
C GLY A 163 -36.94 -8.44 -3.09
N LYS A 164 -36.36 -9.35 -3.87
CA LYS A 164 -34.96 -9.78 -3.77
C LYS A 164 -34.04 -8.81 -4.52
N VAL A 165 -32.93 -8.47 -3.89
CA VAL A 165 -31.81 -7.74 -4.51
C VAL A 165 -30.64 -8.70 -4.60
N GLU A 166 -30.08 -8.88 -5.80
CA GLU A 166 -28.90 -9.73 -6.01
C GLU A 166 -27.64 -9.02 -5.45
N PRO A 167 -26.65 -9.80 -4.97
CA PRO A 167 -25.38 -9.25 -4.52
C PRO A 167 -24.58 -8.68 -5.69
N ALA A 168 -23.76 -7.65 -5.40
CA ALA A 168 -22.84 -7.08 -6.38
C ALA A 168 -21.77 -8.09 -6.79
N LYS A 169 -21.33 -7.99 -8.06
CA LYS A 169 -20.22 -8.76 -8.61
C LYS A 169 -18.94 -7.90 -8.60
N VAL A 170 -17.90 -8.41 -7.98
CA VAL A 170 -16.60 -7.72 -7.86
C VAL A 170 -15.54 -8.54 -8.57
N LEU A 171 -14.83 -7.91 -9.51
CA LEU A 171 -13.63 -8.47 -10.13
C LEU A 171 -12.38 -7.88 -9.46
N VAL A 172 -11.46 -8.73 -9.02
CA VAL A 172 -10.15 -8.33 -8.53
C VAL A 172 -9.09 -8.80 -9.52
N ILE A 173 -8.32 -7.87 -10.09
CA ILE A 173 -7.23 -8.17 -11.02
C ILE A 173 -5.89 -8.03 -10.28
N GLY A 174 -5.21 -9.15 -10.13
CA GLY A 174 -4.02 -9.34 -9.30
C GLY A 174 -4.36 -9.92 -7.93
N ALA A 175 -3.74 -11.05 -7.57
CA ALA A 175 -3.91 -11.75 -6.29
C ALA A 175 -2.64 -11.73 -5.42
N GLY A 176 -1.93 -10.60 -5.43
CA GLY A 176 -0.91 -10.29 -4.44
C GLY A 176 -1.56 -9.93 -3.09
N VAL A 177 -0.78 -9.40 -2.15
CA VAL A 177 -1.28 -9.06 -0.80
C VAL A 177 -2.48 -8.11 -0.85
N ALA A 178 -2.43 -7.08 -1.71
CA ALA A 178 -3.55 -6.16 -1.88
C ALA A 178 -4.79 -6.84 -2.46
N GLY A 179 -4.61 -7.66 -3.50
CA GLY A 179 -5.70 -8.39 -4.13
C GLY A 179 -6.38 -9.39 -3.18
N LEU A 180 -5.59 -10.18 -2.45
CA LEU A 180 -6.15 -11.12 -1.47
C LEU A 180 -6.88 -10.38 -0.34
N ALA A 181 -6.38 -9.23 0.13
CA ALA A 181 -7.07 -8.41 1.10
C ALA A 181 -8.40 -7.84 0.54
N ALA A 182 -8.41 -7.43 -0.74
CA ALA A 182 -9.62 -6.98 -1.41
C ALA A 182 -10.63 -8.12 -1.56
N ILE A 183 -10.20 -9.32 -2.00
CA ILE A 183 -11.04 -10.52 -2.10
C ILE A 183 -11.71 -10.83 -0.76
N GLY A 184 -10.92 -10.94 0.33
CA GLY A 184 -11.45 -11.24 1.65
C GLY A 184 -12.43 -10.20 2.15
N THR A 185 -12.14 -8.92 1.92
CA THR A 185 -13.01 -7.81 2.32
C THR A 185 -14.33 -7.82 1.53
N ALA A 186 -14.29 -7.96 0.21
CA ALA A 186 -15.48 -7.99 -0.63
C ALA A 186 -16.37 -9.22 -0.32
N LYS A 187 -15.76 -10.39 -0.06
CA LYS A 187 -16.48 -11.58 0.41
C LYS A 187 -17.14 -11.35 1.77
N SER A 188 -16.43 -10.73 2.71
CA SER A 188 -16.98 -10.41 4.04
C SER A 188 -18.16 -9.44 3.97
N LEU A 189 -18.20 -8.56 2.96
CA LEU A 189 -19.32 -7.69 2.68
C LEU A 189 -20.43 -8.36 1.86
N GLY A 190 -20.29 -9.66 1.51
CA GLY A 190 -21.33 -10.45 0.87
C GLY A 190 -21.40 -10.35 -0.66
N ALA A 191 -20.39 -9.78 -1.30
CA ALA A 191 -20.29 -9.72 -2.75
C ALA A 191 -19.99 -11.10 -3.38
N ILE A 192 -20.36 -11.28 -4.65
CA ILE A 192 -19.86 -12.34 -5.51
C ILE A 192 -18.51 -11.89 -6.04
N VAL A 193 -17.43 -12.58 -5.65
CA VAL A 193 -16.07 -12.17 -6.00
C VAL A 193 -15.48 -13.12 -7.02
N ARG A 194 -14.96 -12.55 -8.10
CA ARG A 194 -14.11 -13.21 -9.10
C ARG A 194 -12.73 -12.60 -9.03
N ALA A 195 -11.69 -13.36 -9.26
CA ALA A 195 -10.31 -12.85 -9.26
C ALA A 195 -9.49 -13.49 -10.37
N PHE A 196 -8.58 -12.70 -10.93
CA PHE A 196 -7.63 -13.11 -11.95
C PHE A 196 -6.19 -12.83 -11.49
N ASP A 197 -5.30 -13.75 -11.76
CA ASP A 197 -3.86 -13.56 -11.67
C ASP A 197 -3.17 -14.44 -12.73
N THR A 198 -2.05 -13.99 -13.26
CA THR A 198 -1.29 -14.77 -14.25
C THR A 198 -0.54 -15.94 -13.61
N ARG A 199 -0.38 -15.95 -12.28
CA ARG A 199 0.28 -16.99 -11.50
C ARG A 199 -0.75 -18.04 -11.08
N MET A 200 -0.64 -19.26 -11.61
CA MET A 200 -1.54 -20.34 -11.28
C MET A 200 -1.45 -20.80 -9.81
N GLU A 201 -0.28 -20.60 -9.17
CA GLU A 201 -0.05 -20.96 -7.77
C GLU A 201 -0.97 -20.25 -6.77
N VAL A 202 -1.59 -19.11 -7.15
CA VAL A 202 -2.50 -18.36 -6.27
C VAL A 202 -3.97 -18.80 -6.38
N ALA A 203 -4.30 -19.68 -7.33
CA ALA A 203 -5.68 -20.14 -7.56
C ALA A 203 -6.30 -20.75 -6.29
N GLU A 204 -5.59 -21.68 -5.65
CA GLU A 204 -6.03 -22.32 -4.40
C GLU A 204 -6.28 -21.32 -3.28
N GLN A 205 -5.45 -20.26 -3.18
CA GLN A 205 -5.64 -19.21 -2.18
C GLN A 205 -6.90 -18.41 -2.44
N ILE A 206 -7.19 -18.06 -3.69
CA ILE A 206 -8.39 -17.33 -4.11
C ILE A 206 -9.65 -18.18 -3.80
N GLU A 207 -9.65 -19.45 -4.19
CA GLU A 207 -10.77 -20.35 -3.99
C GLU A 207 -11.02 -20.65 -2.51
N SER A 208 -9.95 -20.80 -1.71
CA SER A 208 -10.07 -20.99 -0.26
C SER A 208 -10.74 -19.80 0.45
N MET A 209 -10.67 -18.61 -0.12
CA MET A 209 -11.36 -17.41 0.35
C MET A 209 -12.81 -17.32 -0.16
N GLY A 210 -13.28 -18.31 -0.92
CA GLY A 210 -14.63 -18.39 -1.48
C GLY A 210 -14.87 -17.49 -2.69
N ALA A 211 -13.81 -17.05 -3.38
CA ALA A 211 -13.89 -16.35 -4.66
C ALA A 211 -13.69 -17.33 -5.82
N GLN A 212 -14.18 -16.96 -6.99
CA GLN A 212 -13.96 -17.71 -8.22
C GLN A 212 -12.64 -17.28 -8.85
N PHE A 213 -11.72 -18.22 -9.08
CA PHE A 213 -10.53 -17.95 -9.88
C PHE A 213 -10.90 -17.95 -11.37
N LEU A 214 -10.42 -16.96 -12.09
CA LEU A 214 -10.56 -16.86 -13.56
C LEU A 214 -9.19 -17.14 -14.18
N SER A 215 -9.18 -17.92 -15.25
CA SER A 215 -7.98 -18.23 -16.04
C SER A 215 -8.29 -18.12 -17.53
N VAL A 216 -7.25 -17.91 -18.32
CA VAL A 216 -7.31 -18.04 -19.77
C VAL A 216 -6.98 -19.47 -20.19
N GLU A 217 -7.53 -19.95 -21.30
CA GLU A 217 -7.30 -21.30 -21.82
C GLU A 217 -5.96 -21.40 -22.60
N ILE A 218 -4.87 -20.92 -21.98
CA ILE A 218 -3.51 -20.98 -22.53
C ILE A 218 -2.61 -21.56 -21.45
N ASP A 219 -1.89 -22.62 -21.79
CA ASP A 219 -0.96 -23.30 -20.87
C ASP A 219 0.34 -22.48 -20.70
N GLU A 220 0.23 -21.37 -20.01
CA GLU A 220 1.35 -20.51 -19.65
C GLU A 220 1.20 -20.02 -18.20
N ASP A 221 2.21 -20.29 -17.36
CA ASP A 221 2.24 -19.84 -15.97
C ASP A 221 3.12 -18.60 -15.80
N GLY A 222 2.56 -17.57 -15.18
CA GLY A 222 3.23 -16.31 -14.87
C GLY A 222 4.09 -16.31 -13.61
N SER A 223 4.21 -17.43 -12.90
CA SER A 223 4.94 -17.52 -11.62
C SER A 223 6.43 -17.23 -11.74
N THR A 224 7.01 -16.55 -10.74
CA THR A 224 8.44 -16.30 -10.60
C THR A 224 8.89 -16.50 -9.16
N SER A 225 10.17 -16.76 -8.94
CA SER A 225 10.76 -16.88 -7.60
C SER A 225 10.71 -15.58 -6.76
N SER A 226 10.44 -14.44 -7.39
CA SER A 226 10.34 -13.14 -6.72
C SER A 226 8.93 -12.82 -6.21
N GLY A 227 7.92 -13.67 -6.53
CA GLY A 227 6.51 -13.44 -6.21
C GLY A 227 5.83 -12.37 -7.07
N TYR A 228 6.49 -11.88 -8.12
CA TYR A 228 5.92 -11.03 -9.17
C TYR A 228 5.66 -11.87 -10.41
N SER A 229 4.71 -11.44 -11.25
CA SER A 229 4.45 -12.09 -12.53
C SER A 229 5.55 -11.79 -13.53
N LYS A 230 5.85 -12.76 -14.42
CA LYS A 230 6.66 -12.54 -15.62
C LYS A 230 5.82 -11.83 -16.70
N VAL A 231 6.50 -11.35 -17.74
CA VAL A 231 5.82 -10.86 -18.96
C VAL A 231 5.27 -12.08 -19.71
N MET A 232 3.98 -12.08 -20.00
CA MET A 232 3.28 -13.15 -20.69
C MET A 232 3.42 -13.03 -22.22
N SER A 233 3.11 -14.10 -22.94
CA SER A 233 3.09 -14.11 -24.40
C SER A 233 2.03 -13.14 -24.96
N PRO A 234 2.18 -12.65 -26.21
CA PRO A 234 1.16 -11.83 -26.86
C PRO A 234 -0.20 -12.54 -26.96
N GLU A 235 -0.19 -13.84 -27.19
CA GLU A 235 -1.37 -14.70 -27.25
C GLU A 235 -2.09 -14.75 -25.91
N PHE A 236 -1.36 -14.90 -24.82
CA PHE A 236 -1.90 -14.85 -23.47
C PHE A 236 -2.51 -13.48 -23.17
N ILE A 237 -1.80 -12.40 -23.47
CA ILE A 237 -2.29 -11.02 -23.26
C ILE A 237 -3.57 -10.77 -24.05
N ALA A 238 -3.68 -11.25 -25.30
CA ALA A 238 -4.89 -11.11 -26.09
C ALA A 238 -6.09 -11.85 -25.46
N ALA A 239 -5.89 -13.09 -24.99
CA ALA A 239 -6.93 -13.85 -24.30
C ALA A 239 -7.31 -13.23 -22.95
N GLU A 240 -6.35 -12.68 -22.22
CA GLU A 240 -6.58 -11.94 -20.98
C GLU A 240 -7.46 -10.70 -21.21
N MET A 241 -7.19 -9.93 -22.26
CA MET A 241 -7.98 -8.75 -22.61
C MET A 241 -9.42 -9.12 -23.00
N GLU A 242 -9.64 -10.21 -23.74
CA GLU A 242 -10.98 -10.69 -24.06
C GLU A 242 -11.73 -11.16 -22.81
N LEU A 243 -11.06 -11.91 -21.92
CA LEU A 243 -11.61 -12.29 -20.62
C LEU A 243 -12.07 -11.07 -19.83
N PHE A 244 -11.24 -10.02 -19.75
CA PHE A 244 -11.58 -8.80 -19.02
C PHE A 244 -12.75 -8.05 -19.69
N LEU A 245 -12.86 -8.09 -21.02
CA LEU A 245 -14.00 -7.50 -21.72
C LEU A 245 -15.31 -8.22 -21.38
N GLU A 246 -15.31 -9.54 -21.33
CA GLU A 246 -16.48 -10.32 -20.90
C GLU A 246 -16.85 -10.01 -19.45
N GLN A 247 -15.85 -9.95 -18.57
CA GLN A 247 -16.10 -9.61 -17.18
C GLN A 247 -16.62 -8.17 -17.02
N ALA A 248 -16.09 -7.20 -17.74
CA ALA A 248 -16.51 -5.81 -17.70
C ALA A 248 -18.01 -5.63 -17.97
N LYS A 249 -18.59 -6.44 -18.88
CA LYS A 249 -20.04 -6.44 -19.17
C LYS A 249 -20.89 -6.92 -18.00
N GLU A 250 -20.33 -7.76 -17.12
CA GLU A 250 -21.09 -8.43 -16.05
C GLU A 250 -20.87 -7.86 -14.66
N VAL A 251 -19.66 -7.42 -14.35
CA VAL A 251 -19.29 -6.99 -12.99
C VAL A 251 -19.76 -5.57 -12.69
N ASP A 252 -19.83 -5.28 -11.42
CA ASP A 252 -20.26 -3.98 -10.90
C ASP A 252 -19.08 -3.17 -10.38
N ILE A 253 -18.05 -3.84 -9.85
CA ILE A 253 -16.84 -3.21 -9.34
C ILE A 253 -15.61 -3.96 -9.87
N ILE A 254 -14.63 -3.23 -10.39
CA ILE A 254 -13.31 -3.75 -10.75
C ILE A 254 -12.27 -3.14 -9.79
N ILE A 255 -11.42 -3.97 -9.20
CA ILE A 255 -10.29 -3.54 -8.37
C ILE A 255 -9.01 -4.04 -9.02
N THR A 256 -8.12 -3.14 -9.42
CA THR A 256 -6.84 -3.49 -10.04
C THR A 256 -5.70 -3.28 -9.05
N THR A 257 -4.78 -4.26 -9.00
CA THR A 257 -3.70 -4.27 -8.00
C THR A 257 -2.33 -4.60 -8.58
N ALA A 258 -2.21 -4.66 -9.91
CA ALA A 258 -0.96 -5.06 -10.55
C ALA A 258 0.08 -3.93 -10.53
N GLN A 259 1.11 -4.08 -9.71
CA GLN A 259 2.22 -3.14 -9.61
C GLN A 259 3.55 -3.87 -9.73
N ILE A 260 4.48 -3.26 -10.48
CA ILE A 260 5.86 -3.70 -10.56
C ILE A 260 6.74 -2.59 -9.97
N PRO A 261 7.47 -2.83 -8.87
CA PRO A 261 8.29 -1.80 -8.26
C PRO A 261 9.27 -1.15 -9.24
N GLY A 262 9.32 0.19 -9.27
CA GLY A 262 10.22 0.95 -10.12
C GLY A 262 9.89 0.95 -11.61
N ARG A 263 8.71 0.46 -12.02
CA ARG A 263 8.23 0.48 -13.41
C ARG A 263 6.81 1.02 -13.53
N LYS A 264 6.44 1.45 -14.72
CA LYS A 264 5.03 1.76 -15.05
C LYS A 264 4.18 0.51 -14.84
N ALA A 265 2.99 0.68 -14.26
CA ALA A 265 2.01 -0.39 -14.12
C ALA A 265 1.54 -0.90 -15.48
N PRO A 266 1.23 -2.21 -15.62
CA PRO A 266 0.66 -2.74 -16.86
C PRO A 266 -0.76 -2.19 -17.07
N GLU A 267 -1.11 -1.90 -18.30
CA GLU A 267 -2.46 -1.48 -18.70
C GLU A 267 -3.32 -2.74 -18.89
N LEU A 268 -4.30 -2.94 -18.01
CA LEU A 268 -5.14 -4.15 -17.94
C LEU A 268 -6.61 -3.84 -18.25
N VAL A 269 -7.07 -2.64 -17.93
CA VAL A 269 -8.42 -2.16 -18.21
C VAL A 269 -8.33 -1.01 -19.19
N LEU A 270 -8.61 -1.28 -20.46
CA LEU A 270 -8.53 -0.30 -21.53
C LEU A 270 -9.85 0.46 -21.66
N ASP A 271 -9.86 1.53 -22.44
CA ASP A 271 -11.02 2.39 -22.70
C ASP A 271 -12.27 1.62 -23.17
N TYR A 272 -12.10 0.61 -24.01
CA TYR A 272 -13.22 -0.23 -24.49
C TYR A 272 -13.78 -1.16 -23.39
N HIS A 273 -12.97 -1.56 -22.39
CA HIS A 273 -13.46 -2.26 -21.20
C HIS A 273 -14.34 -1.34 -20.37
N VAL A 274 -13.86 -0.10 -20.12
CA VAL A 274 -14.61 0.93 -19.39
C VAL A 274 -15.93 1.22 -20.10
N ALA A 275 -15.89 1.36 -21.43
CA ALA A 275 -17.08 1.61 -22.24
C ALA A 275 -18.09 0.45 -22.20
N ALA A 276 -17.65 -0.79 -21.99
CA ALA A 276 -18.51 -1.98 -21.87
C ALA A 276 -19.15 -2.13 -20.50
N MET A 277 -18.67 -1.43 -19.47
CA MET A 277 -19.23 -1.50 -18.12
C MET A 277 -20.60 -0.82 -18.03
N LYS A 278 -21.40 -1.29 -17.09
CA LYS A 278 -22.72 -0.73 -16.80
C LYS A 278 -22.61 0.67 -16.17
N PRO A 279 -23.52 1.59 -16.48
CA PRO A 279 -23.61 2.85 -15.74
C PRO A 279 -23.78 2.62 -14.23
N GLY A 280 -23.05 3.37 -13.42
CA GLY A 280 -23.01 3.21 -11.97
C GLY A 280 -21.99 2.17 -11.48
N SER A 281 -21.25 1.50 -12.37
CA SER A 281 -20.12 0.65 -12.02
C SER A 281 -18.94 1.47 -11.52
N VAL A 282 -18.03 0.82 -10.80
CA VAL A 282 -16.86 1.49 -10.18
C VAL A 282 -15.57 0.75 -10.54
N ILE A 283 -14.52 1.48 -10.87
CA ILE A 283 -13.14 0.97 -10.98
C ILE A 283 -12.31 1.60 -9.87
N VAL A 284 -11.61 0.77 -9.10
CA VAL A 284 -10.63 1.22 -8.09
C VAL A 284 -9.24 0.77 -8.53
N ASP A 285 -8.40 1.73 -8.89
CA ASP A 285 -7.07 1.46 -9.41
C ASP A 285 -6.00 1.73 -8.35
N LEU A 286 -5.46 0.66 -7.75
CA LEU A 286 -4.38 0.75 -6.75
C LEU A 286 -3.02 1.10 -7.37
N ALA A 287 -2.89 1.01 -8.69
CA ALA A 287 -1.66 1.32 -9.41
C ALA A 287 -1.62 2.77 -9.94
N ALA A 288 -2.61 3.62 -9.59
CA ALA A 288 -2.74 4.98 -10.12
C ALA A 288 -1.44 5.81 -10.03
N SER A 289 -0.72 5.75 -8.92
CA SER A 289 0.55 6.47 -8.74
C SER A 289 1.70 5.94 -9.60
N SER A 290 1.56 4.74 -10.16
CA SER A 290 2.55 4.09 -11.04
C SER A 290 2.13 4.09 -12.51
N GLY A 291 1.21 4.97 -12.89
CA GLY A 291 0.69 5.10 -14.25
C GLY A 291 -0.66 4.46 -14.50
N GLY A 292 -1.21 3.74 -13.51
CA GLY A 292 -2.52 3.10 -13.56
C GLY A 292 -2.57 1.77 -14.29
N ASN A 293 -3.44 0.86 -13.83
CA ASN A 293 -3.82 -0.35 -14.56
C ASN A 293 -5.02 -0.09 -15.50
N CYS A 294 -5.76 0.99 -15.28
CA CYS A 294 -6.82 1.44 -16.17
C CYS A 294 -6.35 2.67 -16.95
N THR A 295 -6.52 2.66 -18.29
CA THR A 295 -6.09 3.76 -19.16
C THR A 295 -6.80 5.07 -18.87
N GLU A 296 -8.02 5.01 -18.32
CA GLU A 296 -8.83 6.15 -17.90
C GLU A 296 -8.46 6.66 -16.49
N THR A 297 -7.57 5.99 -15.76
CA THR A 297 -7.19 6.39 -14.40
C THR A 297 -6.45 7.73 -14.38
N ARG A 298 -6.89 8.63 -13.49
CA ARG A 298 -6.21 9.89 -13.17
C ARG A 298 -5.67 9.81 -11.77
N ASN A 299 -4.35 9.88 -11.63
CA ASN A 299 -3.71 9.81 -10.31
C ASN A 299 -4.16 10.98 -9.40
N GLY A 300 -4.62 10.64 -8.20
CA GLY A 300 -5.09 11.62 -7.22
C GLY A 300 -6.53 12.10 -7.42
N GLU A 301 -7.28 11.58 -8.41
CA GLU A 301 -8.65 12.00 -8.72
C GLU A 301 -9.67 10.87 -8.52
N ILE A 302 -10.91 11.28 -8.29
CA ILE A 302 -12.11 10.43 -8.38
C ILE A 302 -13.05 11.16 -9.34
N TYR A 303 -13.49 10.49 -10.39
CA TYR A 303 -14.41 11.11 -11.35
C TYR A 303 -15.30 10.05 -12.03
N THR A 304 -16.36 10.51 -12.67
CA THR A 304 -17.28 9.66 -13.41
C THR A 304 -17.13 9.92 -14.91
N THR A 305 -17.00 8.86 -15.68
CA THR A 305 -16.88 8.90 -17.15
C THR A 305 -18.23 9.25 -17.80
N SER A 306 -18.21 9.53 -19.11
CA SER A 306 -19.43 9.88 -19.86
C SER A 306 -20.48 8.74 -19.92
N ASN A 307 -20.05 7.47 -19.81
CA ASN A 307 -20.95 6.32 -19.75
C ASN A 307 -21.38 5.97 -18.29
N GLY A 308 -21.01 6.80 -17.31
CA GLY A 308 -21.47 6.65 -15.92
C GLY A 308 -20.65 5.69 -15.07
N VAL A 309 -19.41 5.35 -15.44
CA VAL A 309 -18.48 4.55 -14.64
C VAL A 309 -17.65 5.49 -13.75
N THR A 310 -17.60 5.22 -12.45
CA THR A 310 -16.75 5.99 -11.53
C THR A 310 -15.36 5.37 -11.44
N ILE A 311 -14.32 6.17 -11.69
CA ILE A 311 -12.92 5.75 -11.61
C ILE A 311 -12.25 6.40 -10.41
N ILE A 312 -11.67 5.57 -9.55
CA ILE A 312 -11.02 5.95 -8.31
C ILE A 312 -9.51 5.74 -8.45
N GLY A 313 -8.78 6.84 -8.69
CA GLY A 313 -7.32 6.91 -8.73
C GLY A 313 -6.69 7.49 -7.45
N LYS A 314 -7.50 7.63 -6.39
CA LYS A 314 -7.11 8.17 -5.09
C LYS A 314 -7.69 7.34 -3.96
N LEU A 315 -6.83 6.93 -3.02
CA LEU A 315 -7.29 6.22 -1.82
C LEU A 315 -6.73 6.88 -0.55
N ASP A 316 -7.59 7.08 0.42
CA ASP A 316 -7.18 7.30 1.80
C ASP A 316 -6.72 5.96 2.39
N GLN A 317 -5.47 5.88 2.78
CA GLN A 317 -4.85 4.66 3.29
C GLN A 317 -5.05 4.45 4.80
N LEU A 318 -6.14 4.91 5.39
CA LEU A 318 -6.43 4.77 6.82
C LEU A 318 -5.24 5.26 7.70
N PRO A 319 -4.96 6.58 7.76
CA PRO A 319 -3.70 7.11 8.29
C PRO A 319 -3.34 6.60 9.69
N ALA A 320 -4.32 6.53 10.59
CA ALA A 320 -4.11 6.06 11.96
C ALA A 320 -3.67 4.59 12.01
N GLN A 321 -4.36 3.71 11.26
CA GLN A 321 -4.03 2.29 11.20
C GLN A 321 -2.71 2.05 10.47
N ALA A 322 -2.50 2.74 9.35
CA ALA A 322 -1.28 2.65 8.56
C ALA A 322 -0.06 3.11 9.36
N SER A 323 -0.16 4.24 10.07
CA SER A 323 0.91 4.72 10.96
C SER A 323 1.22 3.74 12.09
N GLN A 324 0.19 3.09 12.65
CA GLN A 324 0.38 2.07 13.68
C GLN A 324 1.18 0.86 13.14
N LEU A 325 0.84 0.37 11.95
CA LEU A 325 1.56 -0.76 11.34
C LEU A 325 2.96 -0.34 10.91
N TYR A 326 3.08 0.78 10.22
CA TYR A 326 4.37 1.30 9.75
C TYR A 326 5.34 1.54 10.90
N GLY A 327 4.92 2.25 11.95
CA GLY A 327 5.73 2.47 13.14
C GLY A 327 6.14 1.18 13.87
N CYS A 328 5.29 0.13 13.83
CA CYS A 328 5.68 -1.19 14.34
C CYS A 328 6.80 -1.82 13.50
N LEU A 329 6.79 -1.65 12.19
CA LEU A 329 7.81 -2.20 11.29
C LEU A 329 9.13 -1.44 11.41
N LEU A 330 9.10 -0.12 11.54
CA LEU A 330 10.28 0.69 11.85
C LEU A 330 10.94 0.24 13.16
N TYR A 331 10.15 0.00 14.20
CA TYR A 331 10.62 -0.50 15.48
C TYR A 331 11.28 -1.90 15.39
N THR A 332 10.81 -2.77 14.50
CA THR A 332 11.36 -4.12 14.32
C THR A 332 12.54 -4.19 13.36
N SER A 333 12.86 -3.09 12.69
CA SER A 333 14.03 -2.99 11.82
C SER A 333 15.32 -3.20 12.63
N PRO A 334 16.36 -3.85 12.06
CA PRO A 334 17.54 -4.23 12.81
C PRO A 334 18.22 -3.02 13.43
N SER A 335 18.26 -2.99 14.76
CA SER A 335 19.10 -2.06 15.50
C SER A 335 20.47 -2.70 15.72
N PRO A 336 21.58 -1.95 15.62
CA PRO A 336 22.91 -2.44 16.01
C PRO A 336 22.97 -2.94 17.46
N ARG A 337 21.97 -2.61 18.29
CA ARG A 337 21.83 -3.06 19.68
C ARG A 337 20.98 -4.31 19.87
N ASP A 338 20.34 -4.83 18.83
CA ASP A 338 19.46 -6.00 18.94
C ASP A 338 20.26 -7.31 18.90
N LYS A 339 20.91 -7.64 20.03
CA LYS A 339 21.65 -8.90 20.22
C LYS A 339 20.75 -10.15 20.19
N ARG A 340 19.42 -10.03 20.20
CA ARG A 340 18.51 -11.18 20.18
C ARG A 340 18.28 -11.73 18.78
N GLN A 341 18.45 -10.95 17.74
CA GLN A 341 18.33 -11.43 16.36
C GLN A 341 19.57 -12.19 15.87
N SER A 342 20.73 -12.06 16.54
CA SER A 342 21.95 -12.81 16.20
C SER A 342 21.96 -14.26 16.67
N ARG A 343 20.93 -14.73 17.36
CA ARG A 343 20.80 -16.10 17.87
C ARG A 343 19.71 -16.90 17.16
N MET A 344 19.65 -16.88 15.84
CA MET A 344 18.98 -17.93 15.10
C MET A 344 19.96 -19.07 14.85
N PRO A 345 19.63 -20.35 15.14
CA PRO A 345 20.50 -21.45 14.83
C PRO A 345 20.75 -21.54 13.33
N SER A 346 22.00 -21.63 12.93
CA SER A 346 22.39 -22.03 11.60
C SER A 346 22.15 -23.53 11.48
N SER A 347 20.92 -23.97 11.27
CA SER A 347 20.64 -25.37 10.88
C SER A 347 19.16 -25.55 10.59
N ALA A 348 18.79 -25.61 9.35
CA ALA A 348 18.13 -26.69 8.63
C ALA A 348 17.82 -26.24 7.23
#